data_55c8027eae5c2f4a1c61478ea99d252c
#
_entry.id   55c8027eae5c2f4a1c61478ea99d252c
#
_cell.length_a   1.000
_cell.length_b   1.000
_cell.length_c   1.000
_cell.angle_alpha   90.00
_cell.angle_beta   90.00
_cell.angle_gamma   90.00
#
_symmetry.space_group_name_H-M   'P 1'
#
loop_
_entity.id
_entity.type
_entity.pdbx_description
1 polymer ?
#
loop_
_entity_poly.entity_id
_entity_poly.type
_entity_poly.pdbx_seq_one_letter_code
_entity_poly.pdbx_strand_id
1 'polypeptide(L)'
;MGVTLPAAEFLLAARKQGLEFGRTLTVGRQWLMVSPFDTEKLLKKNGLWPDLSREQFFKDFAQIPAYLDPLLTVLGATSVSALDISNFEGATLLHDLNRPIPTEWKGQYDFLFDGGSIEHVFNFPQAIRNYCDLVRVGGSIIIFTVANNFCGHGFYQFSPELFYRVSSKENGLQLTRLVMAEDDVTWFRIGGCSIPVN
;
A
#
# COMPACT_ATOMS: atom_id res chain seq x y z
N MET A 1 -9.37 -3.66 6.92
CA MET A 1 -8.88 -2.32 6.53
C MET A 1 -9.11 -2.12 5.05
N GLY A 2 -9.12 -0.88 4.56
CA GLY A 2 -9.55 -0.65 3.18
C GLY A 2 -8.95 0.60 2.55
N VAL A 3 -8.88 0.54 1.23
CA VAL A 3 -8.37 1.61 0.37
C VAL A 3 -9.52 2.56 0.05
N THR A 4 -9.50 3.74 0.64
CA THR A 4 -10.45 4.83 0.38
C THR A 4 -10.13 5.53 -0.96
N LEU A 5 -11.01 6.44 -1.40
CA LEU A 5 -10.79 7.17 -2.66
C LEU A 5 -9.45 7.92 -2.69
N PRO A 6 -9.03 8.67 -1.65
CA PRO A 6 -7.71 9.29 -1.62
C PRO A 6 -6.57 8.29 -1.74
N ALA A 7 -6.66 7.15 -1.06
CA ALA A 7 -5.63 6.12 -1.15
C ALA A 7 -5.54 5.54 -2.58
N ALA A 8 -6.68 5.30 -3.23
CA ALA A 8 -6.72 4.89 -4.63
C ALA A 8 -6.12 5.96 -5.56
N GLU A 9 -6.46 7.24 -5.39
CA GLU A 9 -5.85 8.35 -6.15
C GLU A 9 -4.34 8.41 -5.97
N PHE A 10 -3.84 8.15 -4.75
CA PHE A 10 -2.40 8.11 -4.48
C PHE A 10 -1.72 6.97 -5.24
N LEU A 11 -2.31 5.76 -5.25
CA LEU A 11 -1.78 4.62 -6.01
C LEU A 11 -1.72 4.91 -7.52
N LEU A 12 -2.78 5.52 -8.09
CA LEU A 12 -2.78 5.93 -9.49
C LEU A 12 -1.71 6.99 -9.78
N ALA A 13 -1.56 7.96 -8.90
CA ALA A 13 -0.53 8.98 -9.02
C ALA A 13 0.88 8.38 -8.95
N ALA A 14 1.11 7.41 -8.06
CA ALA A 14 2.38 6.68 -7.99
C ALA A 14 2.66 5.91 -9.29
N ARG A 15 1.67 5.24 -9.88
CA ARG A 15 1.79 4.58 -11.18
C ARG A 15 2.21 5.55 -12.28
N LYS A 16 1.56 6.72 -12.34
CA LYS A 16 1.88 7.78 -13.33
C LYS A 16 3.29 8.37 -13.15
N GLN A 17 3.84 8.31 -11.96
CA GLN A 17 5.21 8.72 -11.64
C GLN A 17 6.24 7.61 -11.89
N GLY A 18 5.84 6.48 -12.45
CA GLY A 18 6.74 5.39 -12.83
C GLY A 18 6.90 4.30 -11.79
N LEU A 19 6.10 4.30 -10.69
CA LEU A 19 6.15 3.18 -9.75
C LEU A 19 5.73 1.88 -10.45
N GLU A 20 6.56 0.86 -10.31
CA GLU A 20 6.30 -0.49 -10.82
C GLU A 20 5.58 -1.32 -9.76
N PHE A 21 4.44 -1.88 -10.12
CA PHE A 21 3.67 -2.75 -9.22
C PHE A 21 4.15 -4.20 -9.28
N GLY A 22 4.51 -4.74 -10.44
CA GLY A 22 5.16 -6.04 -10.60
C GLY A 22 4.58 -7.15 -9.71
N ARG A 23 5.44 -7.87 -9.00
CA ARG A 23 5.02 -8.79 -7.94
C ARG A 23 4.66 -7.98 -6.70
N THR A 24 3.38 -7.82 -6.46
CA THR A 24 2.83 -7.01 -5.37
C THR A 24 2.51 -7.85 -4.15
N LEU A 25 2.89 -7.33 -2.98
CA LEU A 25 2.46 -7.84 -1.67
C LEU A 25 1.60 -6.82 -0.96
N THR A 26 0.43 -7.22 -0.46
CA THR A 26 -0.36 -6.41 0.49
C THR A 26 -0.19 -6.94 1.91
N VAL A 27 -0.14 -6.03 2.87
CA VAL A 27 -0.17 -6.38 4.29
C VAL A 27 -1.62 -6.39 4.74
N GLY A 28 -2.12 -7.58 5.09
CA GLY A 28 -3.54 -7.88 5.09
C GLY A 28 -4.12 -7.88 3.68
N ARG A 29 -5.22 -8.60 3.47
CA ARG A 29 -5.96 -8.51 2.21
C ARG A 29 -6.80 -7.25 2.22
N GLN A 30 -6.42 -6.26 1.41
CA GLN A 30 -6.99 -4.93 1.43
C GLN A 30 -8.34 -4.86 0.71
N TRP A 31 -9.33 -4.24 1.34
CA TRP A 31 -10.61 -3.96 0.70
C TRP A 31 -10.51 -2.69 -0.15
N LEU A 32 -11.19 -2.67 -1.28
CA LEU A 32 -11.40 -1.47 -2.07
C LEU A 32 -12.71 -0.81 -1.64
N MET A 33 -12.60 0.29 -0.89
CA MET A 33 -13.75 1.05 -0.36
C MET A 33 -14.23 2.14 -1.35
N VAL A 34 -13.91 1.97 -2.62
CA VAL A 34 -14.34 2.85 -3.71
C VAL A 34 -15.34 2.10 -4.56
N SER A 35 -16.47 2.74 -4.87
CA SER A 35 -17.49 2.10 -5.71
C SER A 35 -16.93 1.76 -7.10
N PRO A 36 -17.45 0.71 -7.78
CA PRO A 36 -17.04 0.40 -9.14
C PRO A 36 -17.22 1.58 -10.11
N PHE A 37 -18.27 2.41 -9.92
CA PHE A 37 -18.52 3.61 -10.73
C PHE A 37 -17.46 4.69 -10.51
N ASP A 38 -17.09 4.94 -9.26
CA ASP A 38 -16.05 5.92 -8.94
C ASP A 38 -14.67 5.41 -9.37
N THR A 39 -14.42 4.10 -9.28
CA THR A 39 -13.20 3.48 -9.79
C THR A 39 -13.12 3.60 -11.31
N GLU A 40 -14.21 3.34 -12.06
CA GLU A 40 -14.30 3.55 -13.50
C GLU A 40 -13.96 5.01 -13.85
N LYS A 41 -14.60 5.96 -13.18
CA LYS A 41 -14.39 7.39 -13.38
C LYS A 41 -12.94 7.80 -13.10
N LEU A 42 -12.37 7.29 -12.00
CA LEU A 42 -11.01 7.55 -11.60
C LEU A 42 -10.00 7.04 -12.63
N LEU A 43 -10.14 5.79 -13.08
CA LEU A 43 -9.28 5.20 -14.09
C LEU A 43 -9.36 5.94 -15.43
N LYS A 44 -10.55 6.25 -15.90
CA LYS A 44 -10.75 7.01 -17.14
C LYS A 44 -10.13 8.41 -17.08
N LYS A 45 -10.35 9.14 -15.98
CA LYS A 45 -9.76 10.47 -15.75
C LYS A 45 -8.23 10.44 -15.79
N ASN A 46 -7.63 9.32 -15.37
CA ASN A 46 -6.18 9.16 -15.32
C ASN A 46 -5.58 8.50 -16.56
N GLY A 47 -6.38 8.12 -17.58
CA GLY A 47 -5.89 7.42 -18.77
C GLY A 47 -5.40 6.00 -18.51
N LEU A 48 -5.91 5.37 -17.46
CA LEU A 48 -5.53 4.03 -16.99
C LEU A 48 -6.68 3.02 -17.19
N TRP A 49 -7.63 3.33 -18.09
CA TRP A 49 -8.71 2.39 -18.38
C TRP A 49 -8.12 1.10 -18.98
N PRO A 50 -8.41 -0.08 -18.40
CA PRO A 50 -7.86 -1.34 -18.89
C PRO A 50 -8.49 -1.76 -20.22
N ASP A 51 -7.77 -2.60 -20.98
CA ASP A 51 -8.28 -3.20 -22.23
C ASP A 51 -9.21 -4.38 -21.91
N LEU A 52 -10.39 -4.04 -21.38
CA LEU A 52 -11.46 -5.00 -21.10
C LEU A 52 -12.83 -4.34 -21.26
N SER A 53 -13.85 -5.17 -21.47
CA SER A 53 -15.22 -4.65 -21.58
C SER A 53 -15.69 -4.04 -20.27
N ARG A 54 -16.60 -3.07 -20.35
CA ARG A 54 -17.20 -2.46 -19.15
C ARG A 54 -17.92 -3.49 -18.29
N GLU A 55 -18.56 -4.48 -18.93
CA GLU A 55 -19.23 -5.58 -18.22
C GLU A 55 -18.25 -6.40 -17.40
N GLN A 56 -17.11 -6.79 -17.98
CA GLN A 56 -16.07 -7.53 -17.28
C GLN A 56 -15.49 -6.71 -16.14
N PHE A 57 -15.22 -5.41 -16.37
CA PHE A 57 -14.76 -4.50 -15.30
C PHE A 57 -15.72 -4.51 -14.12
N PHE A 58 -17.01 -4.31 -14.35
CA PHE A 58 -17.99 -4.31 -13.25
C PHE A 58 -18.11 -5.67 -12.56
N LYS A 59 -17.97 -6.77 -13.29
CA LYS A 59 -17.92 -8.11 -12.70
C LYS A 59 -16.73 -8.28 -11.73
N ASP A 60 -15.56 -7.75 -12.09
CA ASP A 60 -14.35 -7.87 -11.28
C ASP A 60 -14.39 -6.94 -10.05
N PHE A 61 -14.91 -5.74 -10.21
CA PHE A 61 -14.92 -4.71 -9.17
C PHE A 61 -16.19 -4.68 -8.28
N ALA A 62 -17.25 -5.38 -8.64
CA ALA A 62 -18.49 -5.43 -7.87
C ALA A 62 -18.60 -6.66 -6.95
N GLN A 63 -17.52 -7.38 -6.73
CA GLN A 63 -17.48 -8.48 -5.79
C GLN A 63 -17.69 -7.99 -4.34
N ILE A 64 -18.29 -8.82 -3.51
CA ILE A 64 -18.51 -8.50 -2.08
C ILE A 64 -17.89 -9.62 -1.24
N PRO A 65 -16.87 -9.34 -0.41
CA PRO A 65 -16.19 -8.04 -0.28
C PRO A 65 -15.38 -7.68 -1.54
N ALA A 66 -15.35 -6.39 -1.89
CA ALA A 66 -14.51 -5.89 -2.98
C ALA A 66 -13.05 -5.80 -2.48
N TYR A 67 -12.16 -6.57 -3.07
CA TYR A 67 -10.73 -6.51 -2.76
C TYR A 67 -9.99 -5.58 -3.71
N LEU A 68 -8.80 -5.13 -3.28
CA LEU A 68 -7.93 -4.23 -4.03
C LEU A 68 -7.26 -4.91 -5.24
N ASP A 69 -7.20 -6.24 -5.26
CA ASP A 69 -6.49 -7.05 -6.25
C ASP A 69 -6.76 -6.63 -7.72
N PRO A 70 -8.03 -6.42 -8.15
CA PRO A 70 -8.32 -5.97 -9.52
C PRO A 70 -7.71 -4.61 -9.84
N LEU A 71 -7.73 -3.67 -8.89
CA LEU A 71 -7.13 -2.34 -9.10
C LEU A 71 -5.61 -2.46 -9.22
N LEU A 72 -4.95 -3.23 -8.37
CA LEU A 72 -3.50 -3.47 -8.45
C LEU A 72 -3.12 -4.09 -9.80
N THR A 73 -3.92 -5.02 -10.32
CA THR A 73 -3.71 -5.62 -11.65
C THR A 73 -3.81 -4.56 -12.75
N VAL A 74 -4.82 -3.68 -12.71
CA VAL A 74 -4.94 -2.55 -13.65
C VAL A 74 -3.75 -1.61 -13.55
N LEU A 75 -3.18 -1.43 -12.35
CA LEU A 75 -1.99 -0.61 -12.14
C LEU A 75 -0.67 -1.31 -12.55
N GLY A 76 -0.73 -2.55 -13.03
CA GLY A 76 0.41 -3.27 -13.58
C GLY A 76 1.01 -4.32 -12.65
N ALA A 77 0.29 -4.76 -11.61
CA ALA A 77 0.71 -5.92 -10.84
C ALA A 77 0.63 -7.19 -11.70
N THR A 78 1.72 -7.94 -11.75
CA THR A 78 1.81 -9.24 -12.44
C THR A 78 1.31 -10.39 -11.57
N SER A 79 1.39 -10.19 -10.26
CA SER A 79 0.79 -11.07 -9.25
C SER A 79 0.50 -10.25 -7.99
N VAL A 80 -0.52 -10.63 -7.24
CA VAL A 80 -0.88 -10.05 -5.96
C VAL A 80 -0.91 -11.15 -4.91
N SER A 81 -0.13 -10.96 -3.85
CA SER A 81 -0.12 -11.81 -2.66
C SER A 81 -0.55 -10.98 -1.45
N ALA A 82 -1.09 -11.63 -0.43
CA ALA A 82 -1.44 -10.98 0.83
C ALA A 82 -0.72 -11.70 1.98
N LEU A 83 -0.12 -10.91 2.89
CA LEU A 83 0.51 -11.38 4.12
C LEU A 83 -0.36 -11.00 5.30
N ASP A 84 -0.73 -11.97 6.11
CA ASP A 84 -1.54 -11.76 7.31
C ASP A 84 -1.12 -12.73 8.42
N ILE A 85 -1.57 -12.47 9.65
CA ILE A 85 -1.40 -13.39 10.78
C ILE A 85 -2.36 -14.59 10.67
N SER A 86 -3.44 -14.46 9.92
CA SER A 86 -4.46 -15.49 9.72
C SER A 86 -4.87 -15.62 8.26
N ASN A 87 -5.48 -16.75 7.90
CA ASN A 87 -6.02 -16.95 6.55
C ASN A 87 -7.50 -16.56 6.42
N PHE A 88 -8.05 -15.81 7.36
CA PHE A 88 -9.47 -15.49 7.42
C PHE A 88 -10.00 -14.84 6.14
N GLU A 89 -9.21 -13.96 5.52
CA GLU A 89 -9.53 -13.30 4.25
C GLU A 89 -8.80 -13.93 3.05
N GLY A 90 -8.25 -15.14 3.20
CA GLY A 90 -7.55 -15.83 2.13
C GLY A 90 -6.14 -15.28 1.86
N ALA A 91 -5.44 -14.85 2.90
CA ALA A 91 -4.04 -14.46 2.80
C ALA A 91 -3.18 -15.63 2.30
N THR A 92 -2.23 -15.32 1.41
CA THR A 92 -1.35 -16.32 0.78
C THR A 92 -0.10 -16.62 1.60
N LEU A 93 0.33 -15.64 2.43
CA LEU A 93 1.44 -15.80 3.37
C LEU A 93 0.92 -15.58 4.79
N LEU A 94 1.23 -16.52 5.67
CA LEU A 94 0.83 -16.43 7.08
C LEU A 94 2.06 -16.17 7.94
N HIS A 95 2.09 -15.01 8.60
CA HIS A 95 3.22 -14.64 9.46
C HIS A 95 2.84 -13.56 10.48
N ASP A 96 3.40 -13.68 11.66
CA ASP A 96 3.35 -12.65 12.70
C ASP A 96 4.44 -11.61 12.45
N LEU A 97 4.05 -10.41 12.01
CA LEU A 97 4.96 -9.30 11.72
C LEU A 97 5.76 -8.79 12.94
N ASN A 98 5.39 -9.20 14.16
CA ASN A 98 6.21 -8.96 15.34
C ASN A 98 7.54 -9.74 15.32
N ARG A 99 7.69 -10.72 14.43
CA ARG A 99 8.86 -11.60 14.29
C ARG A 99 9.54 -11.38 12.95
N PRO A 100 10.85 -11.68 12.83
CA PRO A 100 11.54 -11.66 11.54
C PRO A 100 10.90 -12.61 10.54
N ILE A 101 10.80 -12.19 9.28
CA ILE A 101 10.31 -13.04 8.19
C ILE A 101 11.30 -14.18 7.86
N PRO A 102 10.82 -15.28 7.27
CA PRO A 102 11.67 -16.33 6.73
C PRO A 102 12.66 -15.76 5.69
N THR A 103 13.89 -16.28 5.70
CA THR A 103 14.97 -15.79 4.82
C THR A 103 14.62 -15.97 3.33
N GLU A 104 13.91 -17.04 2.99
CA GLU A 104 13.47 -17.35 1.63
C GLU A 104 12.44 -16.37 1.06
N TRP A 105 11.83 -15.52 1.90
CA TRP A 105 10.87 -14.51 1.45
C TRP A 105 11.54 -13.17 1.11
N LYS A 106 12.83 -13.01 1.43
CA LYS A 106 13.54 -11.75 1.20
C LYS A 106 13.68 -11.42 -0.27
N GLY A 107 13.43 -10.16 -0.61
CA GLY A 107 13.58 -9.63 -1.96
C GLY A 107 12.64 -10.23 -3.01
N GLN A 108 11.52 -10.81 -2.60
CA GLN A 108 10.60 -11.49 -3.51
C GLN A 108 9.63 -10.54 -4.21
N TYR A 109 9.42 -9.32 -3.71
CA TYR A 109 8.39 -8.41 -4.20
C TYR A 109 8.98 -7.15 -4.80
N ASP A 110 8.33 -6.65 -5.86
CA ASP A 110 8.66 -5.38 -6.49
C ASP A 110 8.00 -4.22 -5.73
N PHE A 111 6.83 -4.47 -5.17
CA PHE A 111 6.02 -3.49 -4.47
C PHE A 111 5.34 -4.09 -3.24
N LEU A 112 5.34 -3.33 -2.14
CA LEU A 112 4.60 -3.65 -0.93
C LEU A 112 3.63 -2.51 -0.61
N PHE A 113 2.38 -2.88 -0.31
CA PHE A 113 1.33 -1.97 0.10
C PHE A 113 0.78 -2.34 1.48
N ASP A 114 0.86 -1.41 2.40
CA ASP A 114 0.19 -1.47 3.69
C ASP A 114 -0.89 -0.38 3.77
N GLY A 115 -2.15 -0.79 3.85
CA GLY A 115 -3.31 0.09 3.94
C GLY A 115 -3.90 0.15 5.34
N GLY A 116 -3.06 0.28 6.37
CA GLY A 116 -3.48 0.44 7.76
C GLY A 116 -3.30 -0.83 8.62
N SER A 117 -2.22 -1.58 8.42
CA SER A 117 -1.91 -2.77 9.23
C SER A 117 -0.84 -2.50 10.28
N ILE A 118 0.14 -1.65 9.97
CA ILE A 118 1.33 -1.44 10.81
C ILE A 118 0.98 -0.88 12.20
N GLU A 119 -0.07 -0.08 12.32
CA GLU A 119 -0.53 0.46 13.60
C GLU A 119 -1.07 -0.60 14.56
N HIS A 120 -1.38 -1.79 14.05
CA HIS A 120 -1.83 -2.95 14.81
C HIS A 120 -0.70 -3.92 15.16
N VAL A 121 0.53 -3.66 14.72
CA VAL A 121 1.70 -4.49 15.05
C VAL A 121 2.47 -3.88 16.21
N PHE A 122 2.49 -4.57 17.37
CA PHE A 122 3.12 -4.02 18.58
C PHE A 122 4.62 -3.76 18.38
N ASN A 123 5.34 -4.66 17.73
CA ASN A 123 6.77 -4.49 17.37
C ASN A 123 6.89 -3.85 15.98
N PHE A 124 6.38 -2.62 15.80
CA PHE A 124 6.43 -1.93 14.51
C PHE A 124 7.85 -1.75 13.93
N PRO A 125 8.94 -1.61 14.73
CA PRO A 125 10.29 -1.58 14.16
C PRO A 125 10.65 -2.87 13.43
N GLN A 126 10.19 -4.02 13.94
CA GLN A 126 10.37 -5.30 13.24
C GLN A 126 9.50 -5.38 11.99
N ALA A 127 8.26 -4.89 12.05
CA ALA A 127 7.39 -4.83 10.86
C ALA A 127 8.02 -4.01 9.73
N ILE A 128 8.58 -2.84 10.03
CA ILE A 128 9.30 -2.02 9.04
C ILE A 128 10.50 -2.77 8.45
N ARG A 129 11.29 -3.47 9.28
CA ARG A 129 12.40 -4.31 8.78
C ARG A 129 11.88 -5.41 7.86
N ASN A 130 10.80 -6.08 8.25
CA ASN A 130 10.16 -7.10 7.41
C ASN A 130 9.72 -6.53 6.07
N TYR A 131 9.12 -5.33 6.02
CA TYR A 131 8.72 -4.67 4.77
C TYR A 131 9.94 -4.43 3.86
N CYS A 132 11.04 -3.92 4.43
CA CYS A 132 12.28 -3.72 3.69
C CYS A 132 12.88 -5.03 3.20
N ASP A 133 12.86 -6.07 4.04
CA ASP A 133 13.39 -7.39 3.68
C ASP A 133 12.55 -8.10 2.60
N LEU A 134 11.22 -7.93 2.60
CA LEU A 134 10.30 -8.53 1.62
C LEU A 134 10.47 -7.93 0.21
N VAL A 135 10.76 -6.64 0.14
CA VAL A 135 10.89 -5.92 -1.12
C VAL A 135 12.32 -6.04 -1.66
N ARG A 136 12.46 -6.25 -2.97
CA ARG A 136 13.78 -6.27 -3.61
C ARG A 136 14.46 -4.91 -3.59
N VAL A 137 15.77 -4.87 -3.76
CA VAL A 137 16.50 -3.63 -3.99
C VAL A 137 15.94 -2.91 -5.23
N GLY A 138 15.66 -1.62 -5.08
CA GLY A 138 15.00 -0.79 -6.10
C GLY A 138 13.49 -0.95 -6.19
N GLY A 139 12.88 -1.80 -5.35
CA GLY A 139 11.44 -1.88 -5.22
C GLY A 139 10.86 -0.75 -4.37
N SER A 140 9.56 -0.76 -4.14
CA SER A 140 8.84 0.33 -3.49
C SER A 140 7.92 -0.14 -2.38
N ILE A 141 7.74 0.71 -1.36
CA ILE A 141 6.82 0.49 -0.24
C ILE A 141 5.90 1.70 -0.14
N ILE A 142 4.60 1.46 -0.06
CA ILE A 142 3.60 2.48 0.28
C ILE A 142 2.91 2.06 1.58
N ILE A 143 2.88 2.98 2.55
CA ILE A 143 2.21 2.79 3.83
C ILE A 143 1.16 3.88 3.98
N PHE A 144 -0.10 3.47 4.17
CA PHE A 144 -1.17 4.32 4.68
C PHE A 144 -1.40 3.96 6.14
N THR A 145 -1.32 4.91 7.03
CA THR A 145 -1.51 4.68 8.46
C THR A 145 -2.04 5.94 9.15
N VAL A 146 -2.54 5.77 10.33
CA VAL A 146 -3.12 6.86 11.11
C VAL A 146 -2.04 7.71 11.77
N ALA A 147 -2.20 9.03 11.71
CA ALA A 147 -1.27 9.98 12.33
C ALA A 147 -1.82 10.59 13.63
N ASN A 148 -3.13 10.82 13.72
CA ASN A 148 -3.79 11.39 14.91
C ASN A 148 -5.32 11.14 14.86
N ASN A 149 -6.02 11.50 15.94
CA ASN A 149 -7.50 11.47 16.06
C ASN A 149 -8.16 10.10 15.86
N PHE A 150 -7.42 9.01 15.96
CA PHE A 150 -7.91 7.62 15.88
C PHE A 150 -7.80 6.92 17.23
N CYS A 151 -8.30 7.54 18.30
CA CYS A 151 -8.29 6.94 19.63
C CYS A 151 -9.05 5.59 19.63
N GLY A 152 -8.41 4.55 20.18
CA GLY A 152 -8.98 3.20 20.21
C GLY A 152 -8.80 2.40 18.92
N HIS A 153 -7.99 2.89 17.96
CA HIS A 153 -7.66 2.19 16.73
C HIS A 153 -6.18 1.84 16.68
N GLY A 154 -5.87 0.57 16.86
CA GLY A 154 -4.48 0.07 16.88
C GLY A 154 -3.68 0.46 18.13
N PHE A 155 -2.40 0.10 18.12
CA PHE A 155 -1.46 0.45 19.18
C PHE A 155 -0.83 1.83 18.98
N TYR A 156 -0.72 2.27 17.73
CA TYR A 156 0.07 3.45 17.36
C TYR A 156 -0.71 4.41 16.47
N GLN A 157 -0.40 5.69 16.63
CA GLN A 157 -0.65 6.76 15.68
C GLN A 157 0.73 7.34 15.35
N PHE A 158 1.13 7.26 14.08
CA PHE A 158 2.51 7.54 13.70
C PHE A 158 2.71 8.99 13.30
N SER A 159 3.65 9.66 13.97
CA SER A 159 4.10 10.97 13.54
C SER A 159 4.80 10.87 12.16
N PRO A 160 4.59 11.85 11.25
CA PRO A 160 5.37 11.97 10.02
C PRO A 160 6.89 11.94 10.22
N GLU A 161 7.39 12.45 11.35
CA GLU A 161 8.81 12.44 11.71
C GLU A 161 9.39 11.02 11.73
N LEU A 162 8.61 10.01 12.14
CA LEU A 162 9.06 8.62 12.12
C LEU A 162 9.48 8.20 10.71
N PHE A 163 8.64 8.48 9.71
CA PHE A 163 8.90 8.08 8.32
C PHE A 163 10.08 8.83 7.71
N TYR A 164 10.29 10.10 8.09
CA TYR A 164 11.49 10.83 7.70
C TYR A 164 12.77 10.21 8.27
N ARG A 165 12.74 9.75 9.54
CA ARG A 165 13.92 9.14 10.18
C ARG A 165 14.20 7.73 9.68
N VAL A 166 13.14 6.94 9.51
CA VAL A 166 13.29 5.57 9.03
C VAL A 166 13.72 5.54 7.57
N SER A 167 13.13 6.40 6.72
CA SER A 167 13.42 6.43 5.29
C SER A 167 14.66 7.26 4.98
N SER A 168 15.79 6.89 5.56
CA SER A 168 17.07 7.56 5.35
C SER A 168 18.02 6.70 4.51
N LYS A 169 19.02 7.34 3.87
CA LYS A 169 20.05 6.64 3.08
C LYS A 169 20.86 5.66 3.93
N GLU A 170 21.11 6.00 5.19
CA GLU A 170 21.82 5.16 6.13
C GLU A 170 21.07 3.86 6.42
N ASN A 171 19.73 3.89 6.30
CA ASN A 171 18.87 2.72 6.41
C ASN A 171 18.62 2.02 5.05
N GLY A 172 19.29 2.47 3.98
CA GLY A 172 19.10 1.94 2.62
C GLY A 172 17.76 2.32 1.98
N LEU A 173 17.08 3.35 2.49
CA LEU A 173 15.77 3.79 2.04
C LEU A 173 15.81 5.23 1.50
N GLN A 174 14.86 5.54 0.64
CA GLN A 174 14.62 6.89 0.16
C GLN A 174 13.15 7.24 0.26
N LEU A 175 12.83 8.30 1.00
CA LEU A 175 11.47 8.83 1.04
C LEU A 175 11.20 9.64 -0.24
N THR A 176 10.34 9.13 -1.10
CA THR A 176 9.96 9.81 -2.34
C THR A 176 8.78 10.75 -2.15
N ARG A 177 7.83 10.39 -1.29
CA ARG A 177 6.64 11.20 -1.04
C ARG A 177 6.06 10.91 0.34
N LEU A 178 5.70 11.96 1.08
CA LEU A 178 4.93 11.90 2.31
C LEU A 178 3.80 12.94 2.22
N VAL A 179 2.57 12.51 2.50
CA VAL A 179 1.39 13.36 2.49
C VAL A 179 0.51 13.03 3.70
N MET A 180 -0.27 13.99 4.15
CA MET A 180 -1.37 13.76 5.09
C MET A 180 -2.69 13.98 4.35
N ALA A 181 -3.68 13.14 4.63
CA ALA A 181 -5.06 13.36 4.22
C ALA A 181 -5.89 13.64 5.47
N GLU A 182 -6.75 14.62 5.40
CA GLU A 182 -7.74 14.94 6.42
C GLU A 182 -9.13 14.63 5.86
N ASP A 183 -9.95 13.96 6.65
CA ASP A 183 -11.33 13.59 6.31
C ASP A 183 -11.50 12.92 4.94
N ASP A 184 -10.51 12.11 4.54
CA ASP A 184 -10.47 11.43 3.23
C ASP A 184 -10.63 12.36 2.00
N VAL A 185 -10.47 13.66 2.15
CA VAL A 185 -10.74 14.65 1.09
C VAL A 185 -9.60 15.61 0.84
N THR A 186 -8.84 15.98 1.86
CA THR A 186 -7.83 17.04 1.78
C THR A 186 -6.42 16.48 1.92
N TRP A 187 -5.56 16.74 0.93
CA TRP A 187 -4.17 16.31 0.94
C TRP A 187 -3.24 17.46 1.31
N PHE A 188 -2.47 17.27 2.37
CA PHE A 188 -1.39 18.17 2.75
C PHE A 188 -0.04 17.56 2.42
N ARG A 189 0.77 18.26 1.62
CA ARG A 189 2.17 17.88 1.41
C ARG A 189 2.99 18.29 2.63
N ILE A 190 3.51 17.33 3.38
CA ILE A 190 4.45 17.58 4.47
C ILE A 190 5.86 17.56 3.89
N GLY A 191 6.44 18.74 3.69
CA GLY A 191 7.84 18.90 3.30
C GLY A 191 8.21 18.27 1.97
N GLY A 192 9.03 18.93 1.20
CA GLY A 192 9.70 18.36 0.04
C GLY A 192 11.15 18.12 0.40
N CYS A 193 11.54 16.92 0.78
CA CYS A 193 12.92 16.51 0.70
C CYS A 193 13.04 15.53 -0.47
N SER A 194 13.36 16.06 -1.64
CA SER A 194 13.94 15.25 -2.69
C SER A 194 15.40 15.03 -2.31
N ILE A 195 15.75 13.84 -1.85
CA ILE A 195 17.14 13.44 -1.77
C ILE A 195 17.51 12.95 -3.17
N PRO A 196 18.44 13.62 -3.87
CA PRO A 196 18.87 13.14 -5.18
C PRO A 196 19.57 11.80 -5.01
N VAL A 197 19.20 10.85 -5.86
CA VAL A 197 19.95 9.61 -6.04
C VAL A 197 21.18 9.98 -6.85
N ASN A 198 22.37 9.85 -6.28
CA ASN A 198 23.63 9.84 -7.01
C ASN A 198 23.96 8.41 -7.40
#